data_0e85362409da1dbb453e7bd4d82094e1
#
_entry.id   0e85362409da1dbb453e7bd4d82094e1
#
_cell.length_a   1.000
_cell.length_b   1.000
_cell.length_c   1.000
_cell.angle_alpha   90.00
_cell.angle_beta   90.00
_cell.angle_gamma   90.00
#
_symmetry.space_group_name_H-M   'P 1'
#
loop_
_entity.id
_entity.type
_entity.pdbx_description
1 polymer ?
#
loop_
_entity_poly.entity_id
_entity_poly.type
_entity_poly.pdbx_seq_one_letter_code
_entity_poly.pdbx_strand_id
1 'polypeptide(L)'
;MEKTSCNIPTPEELRNYIKESVISVTGTYEQSASVLMVDDSTIGTLGNFSASIGKAKSKKTFNVSAIAAAALKNGTVLHYRACFPDGKRKILYVDTEQGKNHCQIVLNRILRLAGLPKDCDADNLTMLALRKYSPEVRLAITEEAIGMIPDLGLVIIDGIRDFIHDINSPGESTDVISKFMQWTDDRQIHIHTVLHQNKNDEHARGHVGTELNNKAE
;
A
#
# COMPACT_ATOMS: atom_id res chain seq x y z
N MET A 1 -2.26 -3.59 30.31
CA MET A 1 -2.70 -3.44 28.90
C MET A 1 -3.96 -2.58 28.94
N GLU A 2 -3.79 -1.27 28.78
CA GLU A 2 -4.92 -0.36 28.66
C GLU A 2 -5.58 -0.59 27.29
N LYS A 3 -6.86 -0.95 27.32
CA LYS A 3 -7.70 -0.93 26.14
C LYS A 3 -7.75 0.52 25.66
N THR A 4 -7.22 0.80 24.49
CA THR A 4 -7.43 2.07 23.80
C THR A 4 -8.95 2.27 23.72
N SER A 5 -9.49 3.16 24.55
CA SER A 5 -10.90 3.52 24.49
C SER A 5 -11.13 4.15 23.13
N CYS A 6 -11.91 3.49 22.30
CA CYS A 6 -12.43 4.09 21.08
C CYS A 6 -13.27 5.30 21.52
N ASN A 7 -12.71 6.49 21.44
CA ASN A 7 -13.45 7.71 21.72
C ASN A 7 -14.48 7.89 20.62
N ILE A 8 -15.72 7.56 20.93
CA ILE A 8 -16.85 7.87 20.04
C ILE A 8 -16.89 9.40 19.88
N PRO A 9 -16.90 9.93 18.65
CA PRO A 9 -16.93 11.35 18.38
C PRO A 9 -18.10 12.05 19.06
N THR A 10 -17.93 13.30 19.45
CA THR A 10 -19.00 14.12 20.04
C THR A 10 -20.17 14.29 19.05
N PRO A 11 -21.38 14.62 19.52
CA PRO A 11 -22.52 14.89 18.62
C PRO A 11 -22.27 16.03 17.63
N GLU A 12 -21.38 16.98 17.95
CA GLU A 12 -20.98 18.06 17.05
C GLU A 12 -20.07 17.55 15.93
N GLU A 13 -19.04 16.77 16.27
CA GLU A 13 -18.17 16.11 15.29
C GLU A 13 -18.95 15.18 14.37
N LEU A 14 -19.88 14.38 14.93
CA LEU A 14 -20.74 13.52 14.11
C LEU A 14 -21.60 14.31 13.11
N ARG A 15 -22.14 15.48 13.52
CA ARG A 15 -22.88 16.35 12.59
C ARG A 15 -22.00 16.91 11.47
N ASN A 16 -20.74 17.19 11.75
CA ASN A 16 -19.78 17.63 10.74
C ASN A 16 -19.46 16.47 9.77
N TYR A 17 -19.18 15.28 10.28
CA TYR A 17 -18.97 14.09 9.43
C TYR A 17 -20.17 13.79 8.53
N ILE A 18 -21.41 13.92 9.06
CA ILE A 18 -22.62 13.78 8.24
C ILE A 18 -22.63 14.79 7.09
N LYS A 19 -22.33 16.07 7.36
CA LYS A 19 -22.33 17.11 6.32
C LYS A 19 -21.29 16.85 5.24
N GLU A 20 -20.09 16.43 5.64
CA GLU A 20 -18.98 16.09 4.72
C GLU A 20 -19.26 14.84 3.89
N SER A 21 -20.04 13.89 4.45
CA SER A 21 -20.37 12.62 3.80
C SER A 21 -21.57 12.68 2.85
N VAL A 22 -22.32 13.80 2.82
CA VAL A 22 -23.50 13.92 1.94
C VAL A 22 -23.07 14.01 0.49
N ILE A 23 -23.57 13.07 -0.33
CA ILE A 23 -23.39 13.07 -1.78
C ILE A 23 -24.60 13.70 -2.44
N SER A 24 -24.39 14.65 -3.35
CA SER A 24 -25.42 15.32 -4.13
C SER A 24 -25.39 14.87 -5.59
N VAL A 25 -26.56 14.65 -6.19
CA VAL A 25 -26.67 14.35 -7.63
C VAL A 25 -26.16 15.51 -8.51
N THR A 26 -26.21 16.72 -7.99
CA THR A 26 -25.70 17.93 -8.68
C THR A 26 -24.27 18.31 -8.27
N GLY A 27 -23.67 17.55 -7.35
CA GLY A 27 -22.29 17.74 -6.93
C GLY A 27 -21.30 17.36 -8.02
N THR A 28 -20.16 18.04 -8.05
CA THR A 28 -19.03 17.68 -8.92
C THR A 28 -17.97 17.00 -8.06
N TYR A 29 -17.64 15.74 -8.38
CA TYR A 29 -16.64 14.95 -7.67
C TYR A 29 -15.51 14.62 -8.64
N GLU A 30 -14.27 14.79 -8.19
CA GLU A 30 -13.12 14.44 -9.01
C GLU A 30 -13.02 12.93 -9.20
N GLN A 31 -12.79 12.50 -10.44
CA GLN A 31 -12.53 11.10 -10.73
C GLN A 31 -11.12 10.74 -10.25
N SER A 32 -10.99 9.63 -9.51
CA SER A 32 -9.70 9.12 -9.08
C SER A 32 -8.74 8.89 -10.26
N ALA A 33 -7.55 9.47 -10.18
CA ALA A 33 -6.55 9.34 -11.24
C ALA A 33 -6.03 7.90 -11.31
N SER A 34 -6.07 7.28 -12.50
CA SER A 34 -5.43 6.00 -12.78
C SER A 34 -3.91 6.19 -12.79
N VAL A 35 -3.19 5.55 -11.88
CA VAL A 35 -1.76 5.76 -11.67
C VAL A 35 -0.90 4.51 -11.94
N LEU A 36 -1.48 3.32 -11.88
CA LEU A 36 -0.79 2.06 -12.17
C LEU A 36 -1.60 1.22 -13.16
N MET A 37 -0.91 0.65 -14.14
CA MET A 37 -1.49 -0.20 -15.19
C MET A 37 -0.61 -1.42 -15.45
N VAL A 38 -1.23 -2.51 -15.83
CA VAL A 38 -0.58 -3.68 -16.47
C VAL A 38 -1.11 -3.77 -17.87
N ASP A 39 -0.24 -3.64 -18.84
CA ASP A 39 -0.61 -3.48 -20.25
C ASP A 39 -1.69 -2.37 -20.38
N ASP A 40 -2.90 -2.68 -20.80
CA ASP A 40 -4.00 -1.71 -20.96
C ASP A 40 -4.99 -1.69 -19.77
N SER A 41 -4.74 -2.48 -18.73
CA SER A 41 -5.65 -2.60 -17.57
C SER A 41 -5.17 -1.76 -16.40
N THR A 42 -6.04 -0.90 -15.87
CA THR A 42 -5.76 -0.18 -14.62
C THR A 42 -5.76 -1.16 -13.45
N ILE A 43 -4.72 -1.09 -12.63
CA ILE A 43 -4.55 -1.88 -11.41
C ILE A 43 -4.38 -1.01 -10.17
N GLY A 44 -4.44 0.30 -10.32
CA GLY A 44 -4.36 1.22 -9.18
C GLY A 44 -4.75 2.64 -9.55
N THR A 45 -5.60 3.22 -8.70
CA THR A 45 -6.00 4.63 -8.74
C THR A 45 -5.63 5.34 -7.44
N LEU A 46 -5.49 6.66 -7.44
CA LEU A 46 -5.32 7.42 -6.20
C LEU A 46 -6.58 7.33 -5.35
N GLY A 47 -6.42 7.28 -4.03
CA GLY A 47 -7.52 7.09 -3.09
C GLY A 47 -7.91 5.63 -2.87
N ASN A 48 -7.24 4.66 -3.50
CA ASN A 48 -7.56 3.24 -3.43
C ASN A 48 -6.34 2.36 -3.18
N PHE A 49 -6.57 1.06 -3.00
CA PHE A 49 -5.49 0.09 -2.82
C PHE A 49 -5.72 -1.17 -3.66
N SER A 50 -4.62 -1.84 -3.99
CA SER A 50 -4.61 -3.08 -4.76
C SER A 50 -3.69 -4.13 -4.13
N ALA A 51 -3.80 -5.39 -4.57
CA ALA A 51 -3.04 -6.47 -4.00
C ALA A 51 -2.46 -7.43 -5.05
N SER A 52 -1.20 -7.82 -4.86
CA SER A 52 -0.58 -8.95 -5.56
C SER A 52 -0.71 -10.21 -4.71
N ILE A 53 -1.53 -11.15 -5.15
CA ILE A 53 -1.75 -12.41 -4.45
C ILE A 53 -1.09 -13.56 -5.23
N GLY A 54 -0.43 -14.48 -4.54
CA GLY A 54 0.18 -15.62 -5.20
C GLY A 54 0.90 -16.58 -4.26
N LYS A 55 1.21 -17.78 -4.77
CA LYS A 55 1.88 -18.86 -4.01
C LYS A 55 3.24 -18.42 -3.47
N ALA A 56 3.70 -19.06 -2.42
CA ALA A 56 5.06 -18.86 -1.94
C ALA A 56 6.07 -19.13 -3.07
N LYS A 57 7.14 -18.31 -3.16
CA LYS A 57 8.17 -18.39 -4.20
C LYS A 57 7.70 -18.12 -5.64
N SER A 58 6.51 -17.55 -5.85
CA SER A 58 5.98 -17.15 -7.17
C SER A 58 6.58 -15.86 -7.73
N LYS A 59 7.69 -15.38 -7.17
CA LYS A 59 8.40 -14.15 -7.60
C LYS A 59 7.59 -12.85 -7.39
N LYS A 60 6.67 -12.80 -6.42
CA LYS A 60 5.87 -11.59 -6.11
C LYS A 60 6.75 -10.35 -5.87
N THR A 61 7.78 -10.46 -5.05
CA THR A 61 8.74 -9.36 -4.81
C THR A 61 9.42 -8.87 -6.10
N PHE A 62 9.59 -9.73 -7.12
CA PHE A 62 10.09 -9.28 -8.41
C PHE A 62 9.05 -8.44 -9.16
N ASN A 63 7.80 -8.88 -9.20
CA ASN A 63 6.71 -8.12 -9.82
C ASN A 63 6.52 -6.76 -9.13
N VAL A 64 6.51 -6.75 -7.81
CA VAL A 64 6.39 -5.52 -7.01
C VAL A 64 7.62 -4.60 -7.22
N SER A 65 8.81 -5.17 -7.39
CA SER A 65 10.00 -4.37 -7.79
C SER A 65 9.81 -3.70 -9.16
N ALA A 66 9.12 -4.35 -10.10
CA ALA A 66 8.83 -3.76 -11.41
C ALA A 66 7.77 -2.65 -11.31
N ILE A 67 6.74 -2.82 -10.47
CA ILE A 67 5.76 -1.77 -10.15
C ILE A 67 6.47 -0.55 -9.53
N ALA A 68 7.31 -0.77 -8.53
CA ALA A 68 8.09 0.30 -7.89
C ALA A 68 9.00 1.03 -8.91
N ALA A 69 9.65 0.27 -9.79
CA ALA A 69 10.52 0.84 -10.81
C ALA A 69 9.73 1.64 -11.86
N ALA A 70 8.54 1.17 -12.27
CA ALA A 70 7.65 1.92 -13.16
C ALA A 70 7.21 3.23 -12.52
N ALA A 71 6.83 3.21 -11.23
CA ALA A 71 6.46 4.40 -10.46
C ALA A 71 7.64 5.36 -10.30
N LEU A 72 8.84 4.85 -9.97
CA LEU A 72 10.05 5.66 -9.82
C LEU A 72 10.44 6.38 -11.11
N LYS A 73 10.31 5.69 -12.24
CA LYS A 73 10.51 6.25 -13.58
C LYS A 73 9.36 7.15 -14.03
N ASN A 74 8.18 6.96 -13.45
CA ASN A 74 6.88 7.47 -13.91
C ASN A 74 6.66 7.16 -15.40
N GLY A 75 6.76 5.89 -15.74
CA GLY A 75 6.70 5.42 -17.12
C GLY A 75 6.59 3.89 -17.17
N THR A 76 7.01 3.29 -18.27
CA THR A 76 6.87 1.85 -18.48
C THR A 76 8.13 1.08 -18.08
N VAL A 77 7.94 0.01 -17.30
CA VAL A 77 8.95 -1.00 -16.95
C VAL A 77 8.32 -2.39 -17.09
N LEU A 78 8.85 -3.21 -17.99
CA LEU A 78 8.24 -4.48 -18.41
C LEU A 78 6.79 -4.24 -18.88
N HIS A 79 5.81 -4.92 -18.26
CA HIS A 79 4.37 -4.77 -18.53
C HIS A 79 3.69 -3.72 -17.66
N TYR A 80 4.40 -3.13 -16.68
CA TYR A 80 3.84 -2.14 -15.75
C TYR A 80 4.07 -0.73 -16.28
N ARG A 81 3.03 0.08 -16.26
CA ARG A 81 3.08 1.51 -16.56
C ARG A 81 2.59 2.30 -15.37
N ALA A 82 3.34 3.34 -15.01
CA ALA A 82 2.93 4.28 -13.97
C ALA A 82 2.79 5.70 -14.56
N CYS A 83 1.79 6.43 -14.06
CA CYS A 83 1.51 7.81 -14.44
C CYS A 83 1.01 8.58 -13.22
N PHE A 84 1.91 8.90 -12.32
CA PHE A 84 1.59 9.70 -11.13
C PHE A 84 1.63 11.20 -11.47
N PRO A 85 0.64 11.99 -11.05
CA PRO A 85 0.65 13.43 -11.25
C PRO A 85 1.77 14.11 -10.45
N ASP A 86 2.09 15.35 -10.81
CA ASP A 86 3.00 16.17 -10.02
C ASP A 86 2.44 16.35 -8.60
N GLY A 87 3.32 16.37 -7.60
CA GLY A 87 2.91 16.34 -6.20
C GLY A 87 2.51 14.94 -5.65
N LYS A 88 2.67 13.86 -6.46
CA LYS A 88 2.41 12.46 -6.08
C LYS A 88 3.51 11.51 -6.57
N ARG A 89 4.75 11.97 -6.63
CA ARG A 89 5.86 11.25 -7.27
C ARG A 89 6.72 10.43 -6.31
N LYS A 90 6.52 10.57 -5.00
CA LYS A 90 7.31 9.84 -4.02
C LYS A 90 6.70 8.47 -3.72
N ILE A 91 7.57 7.53 -3.43
CA ILE A 91 7.27 6.13 -3.19
C ILE A 91 7.80 5.74 -1.82
N LEU A 92 6.96 5.09 -1.02
CA LEU A 92 7.34 4.41 0.21
C LEU A 92 7.25 2.90 -0.01
N TYR A 93 8.37 2.19 0.13
CA TYR A 93 8.42 0.73 0.09
C TYR A 93 8.66 0.19 1.50
N VAL A 94 7.70 -0.56 2.02
CA VAL A 94 7.74 -1.20 3.34
C VAL A 94 7.92 -2.70 3.17
N ASP A 95 9.08 -3.23 3.58
CA ASP A 95 9.35 -4.67 3.62
C ASP A 95 9.25 -5.15 5.06
N THR A 96 8.34 -6.08 5.31
CA THR A 96 8.07 -6.62 6.66
C THR A 96 8.74 -7.97 6.91
N GLU A 97 9.18 -8.65 5.86
CA GLU A 97 9.69 -10.03 5.93
C GLU A 97 11.22 -10.11 5.90
N GLN A 98 11.89 -9.21 5.19
CA GLN A 98 13.30 -9.36 4.87
C GLN A 98 14.21 -8.48 5.75
N GLY A 99 15.45 -8.95 5.94
CA GLY A 99 16.48 -8.16 6.61
C GLY A 99 17.09 -7.11 5.67
N LYS A 100 17.77 -6.10 6.24
CA LYS A 100 18.32 -4.95 5.51
C LYS A 100 19.13 -5.30 4.28
N ASN A 101 19.98 -6.34 4.34
CA ASN A 101 20.80 -6.77 3.20
C ASN A 101 19.93 -7.24 2.01
N HIS A 102 18.84 -7.98 2.27
CA HIS A 102 17.94 -8.40 1.21
C HIS A 102 17.11 -7.24 0.68
N CYS A 103 16.66 -6.33 1.55
CA CYS A 103 15.99 -5.09 1.13
C CYS A 103 16.91 -4.26 0.22
N GLN A 104 18.19 -4.18 0.51
CA GLN A 104 19.18 -3.51 -0.37
C GLN A 104 19.29 -4.19 -1.75
N ILE A 105 19.22 -5.53 -1.81
CA ILE A 105 19.18 -6.25 -3.09
C ILE A 105 17.90 -5.91 -3.88
N VAL A 106 16.75 -5.81 -3.20
CA VAL A 106 15.48 -5.39 -3.80
C VAL A 106 15.59 -3.95 -4.30
N LEU A 107 16.10 -3.03 -3.50
CA LEU A 107 16.32 -1.63 -3.85
C LEU A 107 17.20 -1.50 -5.10
N ASN A 108 18.36 -2.18 -5.13
CA ASN A 108 19.24 -2.22 -6.30
C ASN A 108 18.56 -2.78 -7.56
N ARG A 109 17.61 -3.74 -7.39
CA ARG A 109 16.82 -4.26 -8.51
C ARG A 109 15.86 -3.20 -9.03
N ILE A 110 15.19 -2.46 -8.15
CA ILE A 110 14.26 -1.38 -8.51
C ILE A 110 15.01 -0.31 -9.30
N LEU A 111 16.15 0.18 -8.79
CA LEU A 111 16.96 1.18 -9.48
C LEU A 111 17.41 0.69 -10.88
N ARG A 112 17.89 -0.55 -10.98
CA ARG A 112 18.31 -1.14 -12.25
C ARG A 112 17.16 -1.23 -13.25
N LEU A 113 15.96 -1.65 -12.81
CA LEU A 113 14.78 -1.74 -13.67
C LEU A 113 14.30 -0.37 -14.12
N ALA A 114 14.44 0.65 -13.27
CA ALA A 114 14.13 2.04 -13.61
C ALA A 114 15.18 2.70 -14.53
N GLY A 115 16.34 2.06 -14.72
CA GLY A 115 17.46 2.62 -15.49
C GLY A 115 18.26 3.67 -14.74
N LEU A 116 18.23 3.64 -13.40
CA LEU A 116 18.93 4.58 -12.51
C LEU A 116 20.27 4.02 -12.01
N PRO A 117 21.23 4.90 -11.63
CA PRO A 117 22.49 4.51 -11.00
C PRO A 117 22.24 3.73 -9.71
N LYS A 118 23.22 2.89 -9.31
CA LYS A 118 23.15 2.07 -8.08
C LYS A 118 23.99 2.63 -6.94
N ASP A 119 24.77 3.65 -7.20
CA ASP A 119 25.75 4.28 -6.33
C ASP A 119 25.22 5.54 -5.63
N CYS A 120 23.98 5.88 -5.87
CA CYS A 120 23.27 6.96 -5.18
C CYS A 120 21.83 6.56 -4.86
N ASP A 121 21.32 7.08 -3.76
CA ASP A 121 19.92 6.91 -3.40
C ASP A 121 19.02 7.72 -4.36
N ALA A 122 17.82 7.22 -4.59
CA ALA A 122 16.81 7.93 -5.38
C ALA A 122 15.95 8.78 -4.44
N ASP A 123 15.92 10.10 -4.64
CA ASP A 123 15.19 11.06 -3.79
C ASP A 123 13.68 10.77 -3.69
N ASN A 124 13.15 10.07 -4.69
CA ASN A 124 11.73 9.74 -4.77
C ASN A 124 11.39 8.34 -4.25
N LEU A 125 12.35 7.60 -3.65
CA LEU A 125 12.10 6.25 -3.12
C LEU A 125 12.65 6.12 -1.71
N THR A 126 11.77 5.93 -0.74
CA THR A 126 12.11 5.57 0.63
C THR A 126 11.81 4.09 0.85
N MET A 127 12.79 3.31 1.34
CA MET A 127 12.61 1.89 1.65
C MET A 127 12.82 1.62 3.14
N LEU A 128 11.84 0.97 3.78
CA LEU A 128 11.85 0.59 5.19
C LEU A 128 11.96 -0.92 5.34
N ALA A 129 12.92 -1.40 6.13
CA ALA A 129 13.09 -2.81 6.51
C ALA A 129 12.57 -3.02 7.93
N LEU A 130 11.33 -3.51 8.07
CA LEU A 130 10.61 -3.54 9.35
C LEU A 130 10.59 -4.92 10.03
N ARG A 131 11.28 -5.92 9.50
CA ARG A 131 11.26 -7.31 10.00
C ARG A 131 11.44 -7.45 11.51
N LYS A 132 12.26 -6.62 12.13
CA LYS A 132 12.61 -6.73 13.56
C LYS A 132 11.53 -6.26 14.52
N TYR A 133 10.50 -5.55 14.04
CA TYR A 133 9.49 -4.94 14.88
C TYR A 133 8.25 -5.83 15.01
N SER A 134 7.44 -5.61 16.06
CA SER A 134 6.14 -6.26 16.22
C SER A 134 5.11 -5.75 15.20
N PRO A 135 4.00 -6.46 14.96
CA PRO A 135 2.95 -6.02 14.04
C PRO A 135 2.46 -4.59 14.30
N GLU A 136 2.17 -4.24 15.56
CA GLU A 136 1.68 -2.92 15.92
C GLU A 136 2.73 -1.83 15.64
N VAL A 137 4.00 -2.12 15.97
CA VAL A 137 5.10 -1.18 15.73
C VAL A 137 5.34 -0.99 14.25
N ARG A 138 5.24 -2.06 13.44
CA ARG A 138 5.31 -1.94 11.97
C ARG A 138 4.21 -1.07 11.42
N LEU A 139 2.97 -1.25 11.90
CA LEU A 139 1.82 -0.46 11.48
C LEU A 139 2.01 1.02 11.85
N ALA A 140 2.42 1.31 13.09
CA ALA A 140 2.68 2.67 13.56
C ALA A 140 3.81 3.36 12.80
N ILE A 141 4.94 2.65 12.52
CA ILE A 141 6.03 3.20 11.70
C ILE A 141 5.55 3.51 10.28
N THR A 142 4.73 2.65 9.69
CA THR A 142 4.20 2.85 8.34
C THR A 142 3.26 4.06 8.30
N GLU A 143 2.37 4.19 9.28
CA GLU A 143 1.45 5.34 9.42
C GLU A 143 2.22 6.65 9.55
N GLU A 144 3.21 6.69 10.44
CA GLU A 144 4.07 7.87 10.63
C GLU A 144 4.84 8.23 9.35
N ALA A 145 5.42 7.24 8.67
CA ALA A 145 6.14 7.46 7.41
C ALA A 145 5.23 8.01 6.30
N ILE A 146 3.99 7.53 6.21
CA ILE A 146 2.97 8.07 5.30
C ILE A 146 2.68 9.54 5.62
N GLY A 147 2.60 9.88 6.91
CA GLY A 147 2.39 11.25 7.39
C GLY A 147 3.56 12.20 7.05
N MET A 148 4.79 11.70 7.21
CA MET A 148 6.01 12.51 7.08
C MET A 148 6.46 12.76 5.63
N ILE A 149 6.16 11.87 4.68
CA ILE A 149 6.64 11.99 3.29
C ILE A 149 5.72 12.93 2.51
N PRO A 150 6.21 14.14 2.10
CA PRO A 150 5.45 15.01 1.21
C PRO A 150 5.38 14.39 -0.19
N ASP A 151 4.38 14.76 -0.98
CA ASP A 151 4.21 14.32 -2.38
C ASP A 151 4.17 12.79 -2.55
N LEU A 152 3.80 12.06 -1.50
CA LEU A 152 3.64 10.62 -1.53
C LEU A 152 2.50 10.24 -2.49
N GLY A 153 2.77 9.35 -3.43
CA GLY A 153 1.78 8.84 -4.38
C GLY A 153 1.58 7.34 -4.26
N LEU A 154 2.65 6.60 -3.97
CA LEU A 154 2.60 5.14 -3.89
C LEU A 154 3.19 4.63 -2.57
N VAL A 155 2.46 3.75 -1.91
CA VAL A 155 2.96 2.92 -0.81
C VAL A 155 2.95 1.47 -1.25
N ILE A 156 4.08 0.80 -1.15
CA ILE A 156 4.20 -0.64 -1.37
C ILE A 156 4.38 -1.32 -0.03
N ILE A 157 3.58 -2.34 0.25
CA ILE A 157 3.67 -3.14 1.48
C ILE A 157 3.93 -4.59 1.08
N ASP A 158 5.20 -4.99 1.15
CA ASP A 158 5.62 -6.37 0.85
C ASP A 158 5.52 -7.20 2.13
N GLY A 159 4.30 -7.78 2.33
CA GLY A 159 3.93 -8.61 3.45
C GLY A 159 2.86 -8.02 4.38
N ILE A 160 1.63 -7.72 3.89
CA ILE A 160 0.52 -7.22 4.74
C ILE A 160 0.23 -8.13 5.93
N ARG A 161 0.44 -9.44 5.77
CA ARG A 161 0.23 -10.43 6.83
C ARG A 161 0.96 -10.08 8.12
N ASP A 162 2.10 -9.42 8.01
CA ASP A 162 2.96 -9.13 9.16
C ASP A 162 2.54 -7.89 9.96
N PHE A 163 1.44 -7.24 9.59
CA PHE A 163 0.77 -6.19 10.37
C PHE A 163 -0.25 -6.74 11.35
N ILE A 164 -0.53 -8.05 11.33
CA ILE A 164 -1.50 -8.70 12.19
C ILE A 164 -0.85 -9.88 12.93
N HIS A 165 -1.32 -10.17 14.14
CA HIS A 165 -0.85 -11.32 14.93
C HIS A 165 -1.49 -12.62 14.44
N ASP A 166 -2.81 -12.65 14.37
CA ASP A 166 -3.57 -13.81 13.90
C ASP A 166 -4.23 -13.53 12.55
N ILE A 167 -3.73 -14.20 11.52
CA ILE A 167 -4.26 -14.10 10.16
C ILE A 167 -5.73 -14.53 10.04
N ASN A 168 -6.22 -15.29 11.02
CA ASN A 168 -7.62 -15.74 11.08
C ASN A 168 -8.48 -14.85 11.98
N SER A 169 -7.92 -13.79 12.56
CA SER A 169 -8.67 -12.80 13.34
C SER A 169 -9.45 -11.87 12.39
N PRO A 170 -10.80 -11.93 12.37
CA PRO A 170 -11.60 -11.00 11.56
C PRO A 170 -11.39 -9.56 12.00
N GLY A 171 -11.28 -9.31 13.31
CA GLY A 171 -11.09 -7.96 13.88
C GLY A 171 -9.79 -7.32 13.40
N GLU A 172 -8.64 -7.98 13.62
CA GLU A 172 -7.35 -7.45 13.19
C GLU A 172 -7.28 -7.22 11.68
N SER A 173 -7.86 -8.14 10.90
CA SER A 173 -7.92 -8.01 9.44
C SER A 173 -8.73 -6.79 9.00
N THR A 174 -9.90 -6.59 9.61
CA THR A 174 -10.76 -5.43 9.33
C THR A 174 -10.07 -4.13 9.73
N ASP A 175 -9.39 -4.10 10.88
CA ASP A 175 -8.69 -2.90 11.38
C ASP A 175 -7.58 -2.46 10.43
N VAL A 176 -6.74 -3.38 9.94
CA VAL A 176 -5.66 -3.06 8.98
C VAL A 176 -6.23 -2.56 7.65
N ILE A 177 -7.27 -3.22 7.12
CA ILE A 177 -7.87 -2.79 5.86
C ILE A 177 -8.59 -1.44 6.02
N SER A 178 -9.24 -1.19 7.16
CA SER A 178 -9.86 0.12 7.46
C SER A 178 -8.80 1.24 7.49
N LYS A 179 -7.62 0.97 8.05
CA LYS A 179 -6.50 1.92 7.99
C LYS A 179 -6.03 2.17 6.54
N PHE A 180 -5.97 1.14 5.70
CA PHE A 180 -5.62 1.33 4.29
C PHE A 180 -6.63 2.23 3.58
N MET A 181 -7.93 1.99 3.79
CA MET A 181 -8.99 2.85 3.24
C MET A 181 -8.84 4.29 3.73
N GLN A 182 -8.62 4.49 5.02
CA GLN A 182 -8.41 5.82 5.60
C GLN A 182 -7.16 6.50 5.01
N TRP A 183 -5.99 5.85 5.03
CA TRP A 183 -4.75 6.45 4.53
C TRP A 183 -4.81 6.79 3.04
N THR A 184 -5.48 5.94 2.24
CA THR A 184 -5.64 6.20 0.80
C THR A 184 -6.55 7.38 0.55
N ASP A 185 -7.64 7.50 1.30
CA ASP A 185 -8.59 8.61 1.18
C ASP A 185 -7.99 9.92 1.69
N ASP A 186 -7.50 9.94 2.95
CA ASP A 186 -6.94 11.15 3.59
C ASP A 186 -5.75 11.75 2.83
N ARG A 187 -4.91 10.88 2.27
CA ARG A 187 -3.66 11.29 1.59
C ARG A 187 -3.76 11.27 0.07
N GLN A 188 -4.86 10.78 -0.50
CA GLN A 188 -5.00 10.59 -1.94
C GLN A 188 -3.77 9.89 -2.53
N ILE A 189 -3.44 8.72 -1.98
CA ILE A 189 -2.32 7.85 -2.38
C ILE A 189 -2.85 6.51 -2.90
N HIS A 190 -2.01 5.75 -3.61
CA HIS A 190 -2.30 4.35 -3.89
C HIS A 190 -1.48 3.45 -2.97
N ILE A 191 -2.10 2.43 -2.36
CA ILE A 191 -1.39 1.39 -1.61
C ILE A 191 -1.41 0.10 -2.42
N HIS A 192 -0.23 -0.44 -2.76
CA HIS A 192 -0.12 -1.77 -3.37
C HIS A 192 0.47 -2.75 -2.36
N THR A 193 -0.24 -3.83 -2.05
CA THR A 193 0.22 -4.80 -1.06
C THR A 193 0.45 -6.19 -1.62
N VAL A 194 1.17 -7.02 -0.87
CA VAL A 194 1.50 -8.41 -1.22
C VAL A 194 0.94 -9.35 -0.18
N LEU A 195 0.24 -10.39 -0.65
CA LEU A 195 -0.26 -11.47 0.19
C LEU A 195 0.03 -12.84 -0.42
N HIS A 196 0.30 -13.83 0.43
CA HIS A 196 0.42 -15.21 0.02
C HIS A 196 -0.96 -15.88 -0.15
N GLN A 197 -1.10 -16.71 -1.19
CA GLN A 197 -2.23 -17.65 -1.30
C GLN A 197 -2.15 -18.75 -0.25
N ASN A 198 -3.26 -19.40 -0.01
CA ASN A 198 -3.31 -20.68 0.69
C ASN A 198 -2.45 -21.72 -0.04
N LYS A 199 -2.01 -22.75 0.70
CA LYS A 199 -1.19 -23.83 0.10
C LYS A 199 -2.00 -24.75 -0.81
N ASN A 200 -3.28 -24.95 -0.53
CA ASN A 200 -4.10 -25.99 -1.10
C ASN A 200 -5.20 -25.49 -2.07
N ASP A 201 -5.39 -24.19 -2.18
CA ASP A 201 -6.39 -23.58 -3.05
C ASP A 201 -5.88 -22.27 -3.68
N GLU A 202 -6.69 -21.64 -4.53
CA GLU A 202 -6.36 -20.37 -5.20
C GLU A 202 -6.80 -19.14 -4.41
N HIS A 203 -7.38 -19.33 -3.21
CA HIS A 203 -7.86 -18.22 -2.41
C HIS A 203 -6.72 -17.48 -1.69
N ALA A 204 -6.91 -16.20 -1.48
CA ALA A 204 -6.06 -15.38 -0.65
C ALA A 204 -6.08 -15.88 0.80
N ARG A 205 -4.93 -15.86 1.46
CA ARG A 205 -4.75 -16.50 2.77
C ARG A 205 -5.39 -15.70 3.90
N GLY A 206 -6.23 -16.39 4.69
CA GLY A 206 -6.82 -15.86 5.94
C GLY A 206 -7.91 -14.82 5.72
N HIS A 207 -8.43 -14.26 6.82
CA HIS A 207 -9.46 -13.22 6.77
C HIS A 207 -8.99 -11.94 6.06
N VAL A 208 -7.71 -11.57 6.22
CA VAL A 208 -7.15 -10.41 5.50
C VAL A 208 -7.20 -10.62 3.98
N GLY A 209 -7.05 -11.86 3.50
CA GLY A 209 -7.21 -12.16 2.08
C GLY A 209 -8.64 -11.99 1.60
N THR A 210 -9.62 -12.37 2.42
CA THR A 210 -11.05 -12.15 2.12
C THR A 210 -11.36 -10.65 2.06
N GLU A 211 -10.89 -9.87 3.04
CA GLU A 211 -11.09 -8.42 3.06
C GLU A 211 -10.43 -7.72 1.85
N LEU A 212 -9.22 -8.14 1.47
CA LEU A 212 -8.55 -7.63 0.26
C LEU A 212 -9.35 -7.94 -1.01
N ASN A 213 -9.83 -9.16 -1.19
CA ASN A 213 -10.63 -9.54 -2.35
C ASN A 213 -11.95 -8.76 -2.46
N ASN A 214 -12.51 -8.34 -1.33
CA ASN A 214 -13.78 -7.62 -1.29
C ASN A 214 -13.64 -6.11 -1.50
N LYS A 215 -12.47 -5.53 -1.18
CA LYS A 215 -12.30 -4.06 -1.06
C LYS A 215 -11.17 -3.50 -1.92
N ALA A 216 -10.22 -4.32 -2.41
CA ALA A 216 -9.17 -3.88 -3.32
C ALA A 216 -9.70 -3.69 -4.76
N GLU A 217 -9.02 -2.81 -5.53
CA GLU A 217 -9.24 -2.67 -6.98
C GLU A 217 -8.77 -3.88 -7.76
#